data_bb1ea91bfa9a1bcc82f21beb6ee3e070
#
_entry.id   bb1ea91bfa9a1bcc82f21beb6ee3e070
#
_cell.length_a   1.000
_cell.length_b   1.000
_cell.length_c   1.000
_cell.angle_alpha   90.00
_cell.angle_beta   90.00
_cell.angle_gamma   90.00
#
_symmetry.space_group_name_H-M   'P 1'
#
loop_
_entity.id
_entity.type
_entity.pdbx_description
1 polymer ?
#
loop_
_entity_poly.entity_id
_entity_poly.type
_entity_poly.pdbx_seq_one_letter_code
_entity_poly.pdbx_strand_id
1 'polypeptide(L)'
;MTTAVYAGTFDPFTYGHMSVVTQACRIFSHVRILVAVNAAKKPLLVKDVRVDVVRSYVSKMPNVTVDFDAGLVANYAEQVGATFLVRGVRNLTDAGAELLLAEQNKKIAPHIQTVLLPADPALSDVSSSAVKKHRIDFDAAMAHINTFTYSALMRAGWDIKSDD
;
A
#
# COMPACT_ATOMS: atom_id res chain seq x y z
N MET A 1 -2.60 23.27 5.06
CA MET A 1 -1.88 22.12 4.47
C MET A 1 -2.68 20.86 4.72
N THR A 2 -2.94 20.09 3.66
CA THR A 2 -3.74 18.87 3.76
C THR A 2 -2.83 17.64 3.81
N THR A 3 -3.00 16.82 4.84
CA THR A 3 -2.26 15.57 5.01
C THR A 3 -3.21 14.39 4.89
N ALA A 4 -2.81 13.42 4.07
CA ALA A 4 -3.52 12.15 3.92
C ALA A 4 -2.66 10.97 4.35
N VAL A 5 -3.28 9.94 4.90
CA VAL A 5 -2.64 8.65 5.20
C VAL A 5 -3.10 7.61 4.20
N TYR A 6 -2.14 6.97 3.54
CA TYR A 6 -2.36 5.80 2.71
C TYR A 6 -1.79 4.57 3.41
N ALA A 7 -2.66 3.77 3.98
CA ALA A 7 -2.29 2.61 4.78
C ALA A 7 -2.49 1.29 4.02
N GLY A 8 -1.61 0.35 4.27
CA GLY A 8 -1.71 -1.00 3.76
C GLY A 8 -0.68 -1.93 4.40
N THR A 9 -0.87 -3.22 4.21
CA THR A 9 0.13 -4.23 4.62
C THR A 9 1.39 -4.12 3.76
N PHE A 10 1.22 -3.84 2.46
CA PHE A 10 2.29 -3.67 1.48
C PHE A 10 3.30 -4.82 1.49
N ASP A 11 2.83 -6.00 1.19
CA ASP A 11 3.61 -7.24 1.24
C ASP A 11 3.58 -8.01 -0.09
N PRO A 12 4.30 -7.50 -1.10
CA PRO A 12 5.05 -6.26 -1.17
C PRO A 12 4.23 -5.05 -1.66
N PHE A 13 4.79 -3.87 -1.54
CA PHE A 13 4.36 -2.68 -2.27
C PHE A 13 4.65 -2.85 -3.76
N THR A 14 3.74 -2.39 -4.62
CA THR A 14 3.78 -2.60 -6.06
C THR A 14 3.58 -1.29 -6.82
N TYR A 15 3.73 -1.32 -8.15
CA TYR A 15 3.38 -0.18 -9.00
C TYR A 15 1.88 0.15 -8.95
N GLY A 16 1.01 -0.82 -8.65
CA GLY A 16 -0.42 -0.57 -8.40
C GLY A 16 -0.62 0.35 -7.20
N HIS A 17 0.08 0.10 -6.09
CA HIS A 17 0.08 0.99 -4.92
C HIS A 17 0.71 2.35 -5.26
N MET A 18 1.79 2.36 -6.04
CA MET A 18 2.44 3.60 -6.44
C MET A 18 1.54 4.50 -7.28
N SER A 19 0.66 3.94 -8.10
CA SER A 19 -0.31 4.72 -8.87
C SER A 19 -1.28 5.48 -7.96
N VAL A 20 -1.68 4.89 -6.85
CA VAL A 20 -2.53 5.54 -5.83
C VAL A 20 -1.76 6.67 -5.14
N VAL A 21 -0.51 6.44 -4.76
CA VAL A 21 0.36 7.49 -4.16
C VAL A 21 0.52 8.66 -5.11
N THR A 22 0.76 8.41 -6.38
CA THR A 22 0.92 9.47 -7.40
C THR A 22 -0.34 10.32 -7.52
N GLN A 23 -1.52 9.70 -7.53
CA GLN A 23 -2.80 10.42 -7.55
C GLN A 23 -3.01 11.22 -6.27
N ALA A 24 -2.74 10.60 -5.11
CA ALA A 24 -2.89 11.27 -3.81
C ALA A 24 -2.00 12.53 -3.70
N CYS A 25 -0.77 12.47 -4.23
CA CYS A 25 0.16 13.61 -4.24
C CYS A 25 -0.31 14.79 -5.13
N ARG A 26 -1.25 14.56 -6.03
CA ARG A 26 -1.89 15.64 -6.81
C ARG A 26 -3.02 16.33 -6.04
N ILE A 27 -3.57 15.66 -5.03
CA ILE A 27 -4.72 16.14 -4.26
C ILE A 27 -4.28 16.75 -2.92
N PHE A 28 -3.33 16.09 -2.25
CA PHE A 28 -2.90 16.44 -0.90
C PHE A 28 -1.50 17.04 -0.89
N SER A 29 -1.30 18.00 0.00
CA SER A 29 0.02 18.65 0.18
C SER A 29 1.06 17.68 0.72
N HIS A 30 0.64 16.74 1.56
CA HIS A 30 1.51 15.71 2.14
C HIS A 30 0.80 14.35 2.18
N VAL A 31 1.50 13.30 1.80
CA VAL A 31 1.01 11.92 1.88
C VAL A 31 1.91 11.11 2.81
N ARG A 32 1.31 10.52 3.83
CA ARG A 32 1.98 9.55 4.70
C ARG A 32 1.58 8.15 4.28
N ILE A 33 2.56 7.37 3.84
CA ILE A 33 2.35 5.94 3.57
C ILE A 33 2.60 5.21 4.88
N LEU A 34 1.57 4.51 5.35
CA LEU A 34 1.62 3.75 6.59
C LEU A 34 1.69 2.25 6.29
N VAL A 35 2.83 1.64 6.60
CA VAL A 35 2.92 0.18 6.63
C VAL A 35 2.23 -0.31 7.89
N ALA A 36 1.08 -0.98 7.72
CA ALA A 36 0.21 -1.40 8.80
C ALA A 36 0.32 -2.90 9.08
N VAL A 37 -0.15 -3.31 10.24
CA VAL A 37 -0.29 -4.72 10.61
C VAL A 37 -1.73 -5.16 10.36
N ASN A 38 -1.88 -6.29 9.66
CA ASN A 38 -3.15 -7.00 9.59
C ASN A 38 -3.00 -8.34 10.33
N ALA A 39 -3.62 -8.44 11.49
CA ALA A 39 -3.54 -9.62 12.35
C ALA A 39 -4.05 -10.92 11.69
N ALA A 40 -4.91 -10.80 10.67
CA ALA A 40 -5.43 -11.92 9.90
C ALA A 40 -4.46 -12.45 8.83
N LYS A 41 -3.33 -11.75 8.60
CA LYS A 41 -2.36 -12.10 7.57
C LYS A 41 -0.98 -12.31 8.17
N LYS A 42 -0.29 -13.35 7.67
CA LYS A 42 1.14 -13.55 7.93
C LYS A 42 1.91 -12.99 6.73
N PRO A 43 2.64 -11.89 6.88
CA PRO A 43 3.38 -11.30 5.77
C PRO A 43 4.60 -12.15 5.39
N LEU A 44 4.94 -12.16 4.11
CA LEU A 44 6.17 -12.76 3.60
C LEU A 44 7.40 -11.92 3.98
N LEU A 45 7.27 -10.61 3.85
CA LEU A 45 8.32 -9.66 4.19
C LEU A 45 8.16 -9.15 5.64
N VAL A 46 9.23 -9.16 6.41
CA VAL A 46 9.23 -8.55 7.75
C VAL A 46 9.03 -7.04 7.66
N LYS A 47 8.56 -6.42 8.75
CA LYS A 47 8.13 -5.01 8.75
C LYS A 47 9.20 -4.04 8.23
N ASP A 48 10.45 -4.19 8.65
CA ASP A 48 11.52 -3.27 8.26
C ASP A 48 11.81 -3.35 6.76
N VAL A 49 11.77 -4.55 6.21
CA VAL A 49 11.92 -4.78 4.76
C VAL A 49 10.75 -4.19 3.99
N ARG A 50 9.51 -4.32 4.49
CA ARG A 50 8.34 -3.70 3.86
C ARG A 50 8.45 -2.18 3.82
N VAL A 51 8.90 -1.57 4.90
CA VAL A 51 9.17 -0.13 4.97
C VAL A 51 10.24 0.28 3.96
N ASP A 52 11.35 -0.44 3.90
CA ASP A 52 12.43 -0.15 2.95
C ASP A 52 12.01 -0.33 1.49
N VAL A 53 11.17 -1.33 1.22
CA VAL A 53 10.56 -1.52 -0.11
C VAL A 53 9.73 -0.30 -0.49
N VAL A 54 8.83 0.18 0.38
CA VAL A 54 8.03 1.38 0.10
C VAL A 54 8.94 2.59 -0.15
N ARG A 55 9.95 2.79 0.69
CA ARG A 55 10.91 3.89 0.53
C ARG A 55 11.62 3.88 -0.81
N SER A 56 11.91 2.69 -1.35
CA SER A 56 12.57 2.56 -2.65
C SER A 56 11.77 3.14 -3.82
N TYR A 57 10.43 3.21 -3.70
CA TYR A 57 9.56 3.83 -4.72
C TYR A 57 9.44 5.34 -4.58
N VAL A 58 9.55 5.86 -3.36
CA VAL A 58 9.17 7.26 -3.05
C VAL A 58 10.35 8.14 -2.63
N SER A 59 11.56 7.64 -2.72
CA SER A 59 12.79 8.31 -2.26
C SER A 59 13.03 9.71 -2.86
N LYS A 60 12.47 9.99 -4.02
CA LYS A 60 12.58 11.28 -4.72
C LYS A 60 11.34 12.18 -4.55
N MET A 61 10.40 11.79 -3.71
CA MET A 61 9.14 12.50 -3.50
C MET A 61 9.19 13.27 -2.16
N PRO A 62 9.46 14.59 -2.16
CA PRO A 62 9.69 15.34 -0.93
C PRO A 62 8.43 15.51 -0.06
N ASN A 63 7.26 15.33 -0.65
CA ASN A 63 5.96 15.42 0.03
C ASN A 63 5.40 14.06 0.48
N VAL A 64 6.22 13.02 0.47
CA VAL A 64 5.82 11.67 0.92
C VAL A 64 6.69 11.25 2.10
N THR A 65 6.04 10.75 3.13
CA THR A 65 6.69 10.14 4.31
C THR A 65 6.26 8.68 4.41
N VAL A 66 7.14 7.80 4.87
CA VAL A 66 6.86 6.39 5.09
C VAL A 66 7.04 6.07 6.57
N ASP A 67 5.98 5.55 7.19
CA ASP A 67 5.94 5.17 8.60
C ASP A 67 5.48 3.71 8.77
N PHE A 68 5.68 3.20 9.96
CA PHE A 68 5.11 1.94 10.44
C PHE A 68 4.33 2.16 11.73
N ASP A 69 3.16 1.57 11.84
CA ASP A 69 2.39 1.51 13.08
C ASP A 69 1.61 0.20 13.16
N ALA A 70 1.57 -0.41 14.36
CA ALA A 70 0.88 -1.66 14.62
C ALA A 70 -0.56 -1.48 15.12
N GLY A 71 -0.97 -0.25 15.41
CA GLY A 71 -2.29 0.09 15.92
C GLY A 71 -3.31 0.35 14.80
N LEU A 72 -4.42 0.93 15.20
CA LEU A 72 -5.50 1.28 14.28
C LEU A 72 -5.09 2.48 13.40
N VAL A 73 -5.35 2.37 12.11
CA VAL A 73 -5.01 3.41 11.12
C VAL A 73 -5.66 4.75 11.46
N ALA A 74 -6.92 4.74 11.91
CA ALA A 74 -7.62 5.96 12.32
C ALA A 74 -6.92 6.68 13.48
N ASN A 75 -6.44 5.93 14.49
CA ASN A 75 -5.71 6.49 15.62
C ASN A 75 -4.36 7.10 15.18
N TYR A 76 -3.65 6.39 14.30
CA TYR A 76 -2.41 6.92 13.72
C TYR A 76 -2.67 8.23 12.96
N ALA A 77 -3.72 8.26 12.15
CA ALA A 77 -4.09 9.46 11.39
C ALA A 77 -4.34 10.66 12.32
N GLU A 78 -5.05 10.47 13.43
CA GLU A 78 -5.25 11.51 14.44
C GLU A 78 -3.92 11.99 15.06
N GLN A 79 -3.05 11.06 15.42
CA GLN A 79 -1.75 11.37 16.04
C GLN A 79 -0.86 12.25 15.13
N VAL A 80 -0.92 12.04 13.81
CA VAL A 80 -0.12 12.81 12.85
C VAL A 80 -0.88 14.02 12.28
N GLY A 81 -2.08 14.30 12.77
CA GLY A 81 -2.90 15.43 12.32
C GLY A 81 -3.43 15.28 10.89
N ALA A 82 -3.54 14.07 10.39
CA ALA A 82 -4.14 13.80 9.09
C ALA A 82 -5.68 13.77 9.22
N THR A 83 -6.35 14.39 8.26
CA THR A 83 -7.82 14.42 8.21
C THR A 83 -8.38 13.55 7.09
N PHE A 84 -7.52 12.97 6.29
CA PHE A 84 -7.90 12.11 5.16
C PHE A 84 -7.22 10.75 5.23
N LEU A 85 -7.98 9.70 4.92
CA LEU A 85 -7.46 8.39 4.59
C LEU A 85 -7.64 8.15 3.09
N VAL A 86 -6.61 7.64 2.44
CA VAL A 86 -6.64 7.27 1.02
C VAL A 86 -6.69 5.76 0.90
N ARG A 87 -7.57 5.26 0.04
CA ARG A 87 -7.66 3.85 -0.31
C ARG A 87 -7.75 3.69 -1.82
N GLY A 88 -7.00 2.73 -2.36
CA GLY A 88 -7.09 2.38 -3.77
C GLY A 88 -8.21 1.38 -4.04
N VAL A 89 -8.92 1.55 -5.15
CA VAL A 89 -9.96 0.62 -5.61
C VAL A 89 -9.71 0.22 -7.06
N ARG A 90 -9.85 -1.07 -7.36
CA ARG A 90 -9.64 -1.63 -8.71
C ARG A 90 -10.94 -2.04 -9.37
N ASN A 91 -11.96 -2.39 -8.57
CA ASN A 91 -13.23 -2.94 -9.01
C ASN A 91 -14.33 -2.72 -7.95
N LEU A 92 -15.55 -3.12 -8.26
CA LEU A 92 -16.70 -2.94 -7.36
C LEU A 92 -16.56 -3.75 -6.06
N THR A 93 -15.94 -4.92 -6.09
CA THR A 93 -15.71 -5.73 -4.90
C THR A 93 -14.75 -5.01 -3.92
N ASP A 94 -13.65 -4.46 -4.43
CA ASP A 94 -12.75 -3.63 -3.63
C ASP A 94 -13.50 -2.42 -3.06
N ALA A 95 -14.27 -1.72 -3.88
CA ALA A 95 -15.02 -0.54 -3.46
C ALA A 95 -16.00 -0.84 -2.33
N GLY A 96 -16.71 -1.98 -2.40
CA GLY A 96 -17.62 -2.41 -1.34
C GLY A 96 -16.89 -2.65 -0.02
N ALA A 97 -15.77 -3.35 -0.03
CA ALA A 97 -14.96 -3.58 1.16
C ALA A 97 -14.39 -2.28 1.74
N GLU A 98 -13.94 -1.37 0.89
CA GLU A 98 -13.38 -0.07 1.31
C GLU A 98 -14.45 0.86 1.89
N LEU A 99 -15.68 0.81 1.41
CA LEU A 99 -16.81 1.57 1.99
C LEU A 99 -17.11 1.09 3.43
N LEU A 100 -17.10 -0.21 3.68
CA LEU A 100 -17.28 -0.76 5.03
C LEU A 100 -16.12 -0.34 5.96
N LEU A 101 -14.90 -0.37 5.48
CA LEU A 101 -13.73 0.07 6.24
C LEU A 101 -13.81 1.59 6.54
N ALA A 102 -14.23 2.39 5.57
CA ALA A 102 -14.43 3.83 5.74
C ALA A 102 -15.48 4.13 6.82
N GLU A 103 -16.58 3.37 6.86
CA GLU A 103 -17.60 3.49 7.90
C GLU A 103 -17.04 3.16 9.28
N GLN A 104 -16.24 2.10 9.40
CA GLN A 104 -15.59 1.71 10.65
C GLN A 104 -14.61 2.79 11.13
N ASN A 105 -13.77 3.30 10.24
CA ASN A 105 -12.83 4.37 10.56
C ASN A 105 -13.56 5.65 11.00
N LYS A 106 -14.69 5.96 10.38
CA LYS A 106 -15.52 7.12 10.72
C LYS A 106 -16.11 7.01 12.14
N LYS A 107 -16.42 5.80 12.60
CA LYS A 107 -16.88 5.56 13.98
C LYS A 107 -15.77 5.79 15.01
N ILE A 108 -14.52 5.45 14.65
CA ILE A 108 -13.36 5.63 15.51
C ILE A 108 -12.92 7.10 15.54
N ALA A 109 -12.84 7.73 14.38
CA ALA A 109 -12.38 9.10 14.20
C ALA A 109 -13.37 9.88 13.30
N PRO A 110 -14.43 10.48 13.87
CA PRO A 110 -15.56 11.07 13.11
C PRO A 110 -15.18 12.19 12.14
N HIS A 111 -14.07 12.89 12.40
CA HIS A 111 -13.62 13.99 11.53
C HIS A 111 -12.74 13.54 10.36
N ILE A 112 -12.30 12.27 10.34
CA ILE A 112 -11.50 11.72 9.25
C ILE A 112 -12.41 11.38 8.07
N GLN A 113 -11.99 11.78 6.87
CA GLN A 113 -12.66 11.44 5.61
C GLN A 113 -11.85 10.39 4.85
N THR A 114 -12.52 9.40 4.32
CA THR A 114 -11.90 8.42 3.40
C THR A 114 -12.12 8.85 1.96
N VAL A 115 -11.04 8.86 1.19
CA VAL A 115 -11.05 9.14 -0.25
C VAL A 115 -10.68 7.87 -0.99
N LEU A 116 -11.57 7.40 -1.85
CA LEU A 116 -11.32 6.24 -2.71
C LEU A 116 -10.74 6.72 -4.04
N LEU A 117 -9.58 6.22 -4.40
CA LEU A 117 -8.91 6.53 -5.66
C LEU A 117 -8.90 5.30 -6.57
N PRO A 118 -9.39 5.43 -7.81
CA PRO A 118 -9.35 4.30 -8.74
C PRO A 118 -7.91 3.97 -9.11
N ALA A 119 -7.58 2.69 -9.10
CA ALA A 119 -6.29 2.23 -9.62
C ALA A 119 -6.16 2.55 -11.11
N ASP A 120 -4.94 2.76 -11.58
CA ASP A 120 -4.68 2.90 -13.01
C ASP A 120 -5.20 1.65 -13.73
N PRO A 121 -6.06 1.77 -14.76
CA PRO A 121 -6.57 0.62 -15.52
C PRO A 121 -5.47 -0.27 -16.10
N ALA A 122 -4.34 0.31 -16.49
CA ALA A 122 -3.18 -0.44 -16.98
C ALA A 122 -2.51 -1.29 -15.88
N LEU A 123 -2.78 -1.02 -14.61
CA LEU A 123 -2.22 -1.70 -13.45
C LEU A 123 -3.29 -2.47 -12.64
N SER A 124 -4.48 -2.69 -13.19
CA SER A 124 -5.60 -3.34 -12.49
C SER A 124 -5.27 -4.76 -12.01
N ASP A 125 -4.40 -5.48 -12.71
CA ASP A 125 -3.95 -6.83 -12.35
C ASP A 125 -2.73 -6.83 -11.42
N VAL A 126 -2.16 -5.66 -11.13
CA VAL A 126 -0.97 -5.52 -10.29
C VAL A 126 -1.37 -5.42 -8.82
N SER A 127 -1.09 -6.46 -8.06
CA SER A 127 -1.37 -6.53 -6.63
C SER A 127 -0.30 -7.34 -5.89
N SER A 128 -0.22 -7.15 -4.58
CA SER A 128 0.64 -7.97 -3.72
C SER A 128 0.30 -9.45 -3.83
N SER A 129 -0.99 -9.79 -3.87
CA SER A 129 -1.44 -11.19 -4.01
C SER A 129 -1.06 -11.77 -5.37
N ALA A 130 -1.18 -11.01 -6.45
CA ALA A 130 -0.77 -11.44 -7.79
C ALA A 130 0.73 -11.72 -7.83
N VAL A 131 1.56 -10.82 -7.28
CA VAL A 131 3.01 -11.00 -7.20
C VAL A 131 3.38 -12.27 -6.43
N LYS A 132 2.71 -12.55 -5.30
CA LYS A 132 3.01 -13.74 -4.48
C LYS A 132 2.52 -15.05 -5.09
N LYS A 133 1.40 -15.03 -5.81
CA LYS A 133 0.78 -16.23 -6.42
C LYS A 133 1.39 -16.62 -7.74
N HIS A 134 1.78 -15.65 -8.54
CA HIS A 134 2.34 -15.91 -9.85
C HIS A 134 3.86 -15.99 -9.73
N ARG A 135 4.38 -17.16 -9.99
CA ARG A 135 5.79 -17.39 -10.26
C ARG A 135 6.12 -16.74 -11.59
N ILE A 136 6.41 -15.45 -11.54
CA ILE A 136 6.78 -14.67 -12.70
C ILE A 136 8.29 -14.65 -12.79
N ASP A 137 8.81 -14.80 -14.00
CA ASP A 137 10.20 -14.54 -14.25
C ASP A 137 10.56 -13.06 -13.95
N PHE A 138 11.84 -12.74 -13.97
CA PHE A 138 12.29 -11.38 -13.66
C PHE A 138 11.62 -10.33 -14.56
N ASP A 139 11.54 -10.59 -15.88
CA ASP A 139 11.00 -9.61 -16.83
C ASP A 139 9.51 -9.36 -16.59
N ALA A 140 8.73 -10.41 -16.34
CA ALA A 140 7.32 -10.28 -15.98
C ALA A 140 7.14 -9.57 -14.62
N ALA A 141 7.99 -9.85 -13.63
CA ALA A 141 7.95 -9.21 -12.32
C ALA A 141 8.19 -7.70 -12.42
N MET A 142 9.05 -7.23 -13.34
CA MET A 142 9.35 -5.81 -13.51
C MET A 142 8.17 -4.96 -14.00
N ALA A 143 7.11 -5.58 -14.50
CA ALA A 143 5.84 -4.88 -14.77
C ALA A 143 5.04 -4.57 -13.50
N HIS A 144 5.32 -5.25 -12.38
CA HIS A 144 4.60 -5.16 -11.12
C HIS A 144 5.38 -4.47 -10.01
N ILE A 145 6.70 -4.71 -9.95
CA ILE A 145 7.57 -4.31 -8.85
C ILE A 145 8.93 -3.81 -9.37
N ASN A 146 9.61 -3.02 -8.57
CA ASN A 146 10.96 -2.57 -8.88
C ASN A 146 12.02 -3.63 -8.51
N THR A 147 13.25 -3.42 -8.95
CA THR A 147 14.37 -4.35 -8.70
C THR A 147 14.71 -4.52 -7.22
N PHE A 148 14.56 -3.48 -6.43
CA PHE A 148 14.76 -3.54 -4.97
C PHE A 148 13.76 -4.52 -4.33
N THR A 149 12.48 -4.42 -4.70
CA THR A 149 11.41 -5.29 -4.22
C THR A 149 11.65 -6.74 -4.64
N TYR A 150 12.04 -6.96 -5.89
CA TYR A 150 12.37 -8.29 -6.39
C TYR A 150 13.48 -8.94 -5.56
N SER A 151 14.57 -8.22 -5.30
CA SER A 151 15.67 -8.70 -4.48
C SER A 151 15.26 -8.99 -3.04
N ALA A 152 14.38 -8.17 -2.45
CA ALA A 152 13.87 -8.38 -1.11
C ALA A 152 13.01 -9.66 -1.02
N LEU A 153 12.16 -9.91 -2.02
CA LEU A 153 11.34 -11.12 -2.11
C LEU A 153 12.21 -12.37 -2.24
N MET A 154 13.24 -12.33 -3.07
CA MET A 154 14.17 -13.44 -3.26
C MET A 154 14.90 -13.78 -1.94
N ARG A 155 15.37 -12.79 -1.21
CA ARG A 155 15.99 -12.97 0.11
C ARG A 155 15.03 -13.51 1.16
N ALA A 156 13.74 -13.24 1.05
CA ALA A 156 12.71 -13.75 1.94
C ALA A 156 12.25 -15.18 1.59
N GLY A 157 12.87 -15.82 0.58
CA GLY A 157 12.51 -17.17 0.16
C GLY A 157 11.30 -17.22 -0.78
N TRP A 158 10.93 -16.10 -1.41
CA TRP A 158 10.01 -16.11 -2.53
C TRP A 158 10.66 -16.79 -3.70
N ASP A 159 10.39 -18.09 -3.82
CA ASP A 159 11.09 -18.94 -4.76
C ASP A 159 10.30 -19.07 -6.06
N ILE A 160 11.02 -18.95 -7.16
CA ILE A 160 10.58 -19.39 -8.50
C ILE A 160 10.66 -20.91 -8.55
N LYS A 161 10.13 -21.63 -7.53
CA LYS A 161 10.15 -23.10 -7.60
C LYS A 161 9.18 -23.60 -8.66
N SER A 162 9.78 -24.44 -9.50
CA SER A 162 9.15 -25.38 -10.39
C SER A 162 7.90 -26.03 -9.81
N ASP A 163 6.90 -26.18 -10.66
CA ASP A 163 5.73 -27.01 -10.43
C ASP A 163 6.14 -28.38 -9.89
N ASP A 164 5.68 -28.69 -8.70
CA ASP A 164 5.31 -30.02 -8.27
C ASP A 164 3.82 -30.05 -8.06
#